data_e004169a1e8a896a2352abcbfbceeab3
#
_entry.id   e004169a1e8a896a2352abcbfbceeab3
#
_cell.length_a   1.000
_cell.length_b   1.000
_cell.length_c   1.000
_cell.angle_alpha   90.00
_cell.angle_beta   90.00
_cell.angle_gamma   90.00
#
_symmetry.space_group_name_H-M   'P 1'
#
loop_
_entity.id
_entity.type
_entity.pdbx_description
1 polymer ?
#
loop_
_entity_poly.entity_id
_entity_poly.type
_entity_poly.pdbx_seq_one_letter_code
_entity_poly.pdbx_strand_id
1 'polypeptide(L)'
;LTCAIFIASVGLNMNATAVIIGAMLISPLMAPIVGLGMGLAIYDLTLVKKALKLLSVEVAISLLVSSIYFFLSPISVASTELTARISPTVWDIMIAIAGGIAGVIGSRKKEANNIVPGVAIATALMPPICTAGFGLAHGNTQYFFGAFHLFLINCIFIMLTTIFGSRFMMRRTKAVELSDLNPKLRYGMTALVLALTIPSLLSAGNLVLDYARKEAMNQYISGSLPVY
;
A
#
# COMPACT_ATOMS: atom_id res chain seq x y z
N LEU A 1 8.78 -12.52 -6.81
CA LEU A 1 7.43 -12.00 -6.73
C LEU A 1 6.39 -13.12 -6.87
N THR A 2 6.36 -13.89 -7.97
CA THR A 2 5.35 -14.95 -8.24
C THR A 2 5.19 -15.95 -7.09
N CYS A 3 6.30 -16.50 -6.58
CA CYS A 3 6.26 -17.42 -5.42
C CYS A 3 5.68 -16.73 -4.16
N ALA A 4 6.05 -15.48 -3.91
CA ALA A 4 5.55 -14.73 -2.77
C ALA A 4 4.03 -14.54 -2.87
N ILE A 5 3.51 -14.13 -4.04
CA ILE A 5 2.07 -13.96 -4.28
C ILE A 5 1.32 -15.28 -4.16
N PHE A 6 1.88 -16.37 -4.69
CA PHE A 6 1.30 -17.70 -4.58
C PHE A 6 1.16 -18.12 -3.10
N ILE A 7 2.25 -18.02 -2.31
CA ILE A 7 2.24 -18.35 -0.88
C ILE A 7 1.26 -17.45 -0.11
N ALA A 8 1.21 -16.16 -0.42
CA ALA A 8 0.25 -15.25 0.21
C ALA A 8 -1.20 -15.62 -0.11
N SER A 9 -1.48 -15.98 -1.37
CA SER A 9 -2.82 -16.40 -1.79
C SER A 9 -3.26 -17.70 -1.09
N VAL A 10 -2.34 -18.66 -0.93
CA VAL A 10 -2.55 -19.88 -0.10
C VAL A 10 -2.85 -19.49 1.35
N GLY A 11 -2.03 -18.61 1.93
CA GLY A 11 -2.20 -18.16 3.31
C GLY A 11 -3.53 -17.44 3.54
N LEU A 12 -3.96 -16.58 2.61
CA LEU A 12 -5.25 -15.90 2.63
C LEU A 12 -6.42 -16.88 2.54
N ASN A 13 -6.30 -17.88 1.68
CA ASN A 13 -7.34 -18.91 1.50
C ASN A 13 -7.50 -19.80 2.73
N MET A 14 -6.38 -20.18 3.33
CA MET A 14 -6.35 -21.01 4.54
C MET A 14 -6.57 -20.22 5.85
N ASN A 15 -6.74 -18.92 5.79
CA ASN A 15 -6.83 -18.02 6.95
C ASN A 15 -5.59 -18.13 7.88
N ALA A 16 -4.41 -18.34 7.28
CA ALA A 16 -3.16 -18.57 7.99
C ALA A 16 -2.26 -17.32 7.97
N THR A 17 -2.46 -16.45 8.96
CA THR A 17 -1.74 -15.15 9.05
C THR A 17 -0.21 -15.33 9.06
N ALA A 18 0.32 -16.38 9.69
CA ALA A 18 1.75 -16.65 9.71
C ALA A 18 2.34 -16.92 8.32
N VAL A 19 1.60 -17.64 7.46
CA VAL A 19 2.00 -17.91 6.06
C VAL A 19 1.99 -16.62 5.25
N ILE A 20 0.97 -15.77 5.45
CA ILE A 20 0.87 -14.46 4.79
C ILE A 20 2.09 -13.59 5.17
N ILE A 21 2.45 -13.53 6.46
CA ILE A 21 3.61 -12.77 6.93
C ILE A 21 4.91 -13.33 6.31
N GLY A 22 5.08 -14.65 6.26
CA GLY A 22 6.23 -15.28 5.59
C GLY A 22 6.35 -14.90 4.11
N ALA A 23 5.25 -14.86 3.39
CA ALA A 23 5.21 -14.44 2.00
C ALA A 23 5.63 -12.95 1.80
N MET A 24 5.22 -12.08 2.73
CA MET A 24 5.57 -10.65 2.70
C MET A 24 7.06 -10.40 2.83
N LEU A 25 7.79 -11.26 3.57
CA LEU A 25 9.24 -11.16 3.77
C LEU A 25 10.03 -11.29 2.45
N ILE A 26 9.50 -12.03 1.48
CA ILE A 26 10.15 -12.29 0.19
C ILE A 26 9.57 -11.47 -0.96
N SER A 27 8.67 -10.53 -0.65
CA SER A 27 8.01 -9.69 -1.66
C SER A 27 8.83 -8.45 -2.02
N PRO A 28 9.07 -8.17 -3.32
CA PRO A 28 9.80 -6.98 -3.76
C PRO A 28 8.93 -5.72 -3.92
N LEU A 29 7.62 -5.75 -3.60
CA LEU A 29 6.65 -4.66 -3.84
C LEU A 29 7.04 -3.31 -3.21
N MET A 30 7.94 -3.29 -2.23
CA MET A 30 8.42 -2.06 -1.61
C MET A 30 9.25 -1.18 -2.55
N ALA A 31 10.15 -1.81 -3.31
CA ALA A 31 11.18 -1.08 -4.06
C ALA A 31 10.62 -0.07 -5.07
N PRO A 32 9.62 -0.41 -5.91
CA PRO A 32 9.08 0.54 -6.87
C PRO A 32 8.32 1.69 -6.21
N ILE A 33 7.61 1.47 -5.10
CA ILE A 33 6.83 2.54 -4.45
C ILE A 33 7.73 3.55 -3.75
N VAL A 34 8.75 3.07 -3.03
CA VAL A 34 9.77 3.93 -2.44
C VAL A 34 10.56 4.65 -3.55
N GLY A 35 10.89 3.94 -4.64
CA GLY A 35 11.54 4.51 -5.82
C GLY A 35 10.72 5.64 -6.46
N LEU A 36 9.39 5.48 -6.58
CA LEU A 36 8.47 6.55 -7.03
C LEU A 36 8.54 7.77 -6.09
N GLY A 37 8.41 7.54 -4.79
CA GLY A 37 8.47 8.60 -3.81
C GLY A 37 9.81 9.35 -3.82
N MET A 38 10.92 8.63 -3.93
CA MET A 38 12.26 9.24 -4.05
C MET A 38 12.42 10.02 -5.35
N GLY A 39 12.02 9.44 -6.50
CA GLY A 39 12.09 10.11 -7.80
C GLY A 39 11.30 11.41 -7.82
N LEU A 40 10.10 11.42 -7.24
CA LEU A 40 9.29 12.65 -7.08
C LEU A 40 9.92 13.64 -6.10
N ALA A 41 10.59 13.15 -5.05
CA ALA A 41 11.25 14.02 -4.07
C ALA A 41 12.43 14.80 -4.66
N ILE A 42 13.21 14.15 -5.54
CA ILE A 42 14.41 14.73 -6.19
C ILE A 42 14.15 15.26 -7.61
N TYR A 43 12.90 15.18 -8.08
CA TYR A 43 12.51 15.58 -9.44
C TYR A 43 13.19 14.78 -10.58
N ASP A 44 13.51 13.51 -10.34
CA ASP A 44 14.09 12.61 -11.34
C ASP A 44 12.98 11.84 -12.08
N LEU A 45 12.63 12.31 -13.28
CA LEU A 45 11.64 11.67 -14.16
C LEU A 45 12.08 10.28 -14.64
N THR A 46 13.37 10.04 -14.79
CA THR A 46 13.88 8.74 -15.26
C THR A 46 13.61 7.68 -14.19
N LEU A 47 13.90 8.02 -12.93
CA LEU A 47 13.61 7.16 -11.79
C LEU A 47 12.10 6.94 -11.64
N VAL A 48 11.28 7.99 -11.76
CA VAL A 48 9.81 7.90 -11.67
C VAL A 48 9.25 6.96 -12.74
N LYS A 49 9.66 7.13 -14.02
CA LYS A 49 9.19 6.27 -15.12
C LYS A 49 9.60 4.82 -14.91
N LYS A 50 10.85 4.58 -14.48
CA LYS A 50 11.37 3.22 -14.22
C LYS A 50 10.59 2.56 -13.07
N ALA A 51 10.39 3.28 -11.97
CA ALA A 51 9.67 2.80 -10.80
C ALA A 51 8.18 2.54 -11.11
N LEU A 52 7.53 3.43 -11.87
CA LEU A 52 6.15 3.25 -12.29
C LEU A 52 5.98 2.03 -13.21
N LYS A 53 6.88 1.86 -14.18
CA LYS A 53 6.88 0.67 -15.05
C LYS A 53 7.04 -0.62 -14.22
N LEU A 54 7.97 -0.62 -13.26
CA LEU A 54 8.20 -1.79 -12.41
C LEU A 54 6.98 -2.09 -11.55
N LEU A 55 6.39 -1.08 -10.91
CA LEU A 55 5.17 -1.22 -10.11
C LEU A 55 4.01 -1.79 -10.95
N SER A 56 3.80 -1.26 -12.16
CA SER A 56 2.73 -1.74 -13.05
C SER A 56 2.91 -3.22 -13.42
N VAL A 57 4.14 -3.64 -13.71
CA VAL A 57 4.47 -5.03 -14.01
C VAL A 57 4.25 -5.92 -12.77
N GLU A 58 4.69 -5.47 -11.60
CA GLU A 58 4.52 -6.23 -10.35
C GLU A 58 3.03 -6.38 -9.98
N VAL A 59 2.23 -5.31 -10.13
CA VAL A 59 0.78 -5.36 -9.92
C VAL A 59 0.09 -6.32 -10.91
N ALA A 60 0.43 -6.25 -12.19
CA ALA A 60 -0.12 -7.14 -13.21
C ALA A 60 0.20 -8.61 -12.92
N ILE A 61 1.46 -8.93 -12.60
CA ILE A 61 1.88 -10.28 -12.24
C ILE A 61 1.17 -10.75 -10.96
N SER A 62 1.03 -9.87 -9.97
CA SER A 62 0.38 -10.20 -8.70
C SER A 62 -1.09 -10.54 -8.90
N LEU A 63 -1.82 -9.74 -9.67
CA LEU A 63 -3.22 -10.01 -10.01
C LEU A 63 -3.37 -11.30 -10.82
N LEU A 64 -2.52 -11.53 -11.81
CA LEU A 64 -2.57 -12.76 -12.62
C LEU A 64 -2.31 -14.00 -11.77
N VAL A 65 -1.22 -14.04 -11.01
CA VAL A 65 -0.85 -15.21 -10.19
C VAL A 65 -1.91 -15.50 -9.13
N SER A 66 -2.38 -14.46 -8.45
CA SER A 66 -3.43 -14.57 -7.45
C SER A 66 -4.76 -15.05 -8.06
N SER A 67 -5.17 -14.47 -9.19
CA SER A 67 -6.41 -14.87 -9.88
C SER A 67 -6.35 -16.32 -10.38
N ILE A 68 -5.23 -16.75 -10.93
CA ILE A 68 -5.04 -18.15 -11.38
C ILE A 68 -5.12 -19.08 -10.17
N TYR A 69 -4.46 -18.75 -9.05
CA TYR A 69 -4.52 -19.55 -7.84
C TYR A 69 -5.95 -19.73 -7.33
N PHE A 70 -6.69 -18.61 -7.16
CA PHE A 70 -8.06 -18.66 -6.64
C PHE A 70 -9.05 -19.30 -7.61
N PHE A 71 -8.82 -19.20 -8.91
CA PHE A 71 -9.62 -19.89 -9.92
C PHE A 71 -9.42 -21.41 -9.86
N LEU A 72 -8.19 -21.87 -9.60
CA LEU A 72 -7.87 -23.31 -9.49
C LEU A 72 -8.18 -23.88 -8.11
N SER A 73 -8.32 -23.02 -7.09
CA SER A 73 -8.56 -23.47 -5.71
C SER A 73 -9.97 -24.05 -5.56
N PRO A 74 -10.11 -25.22 -4.91
CA PRO A 74 -11.43 -25.80 -4.62
C PRO A 74 -12.19 -25.04 -3.53
N ILE A 75 -11.53 -24.14 -2.79
CA ILE A 75 -12.11 -23.35 -1.71
C ILE A 75 -12.51 -21.99 -2.26
N SER A 76 -13.79 -21.81 -2.53
CA SER A 76 -14.38 -20.57 -3.07
C SER A 76 -14.96 -19.63 -1.99
N VAL A 77 -14.99 -20.08 -0.73
CA VAL A 77 -15.51 -19.28 0.39
C VAL A 77 -14.44 -18.29 0.84
N ALA A 78 -14.84 -17.01 0.91
CA ALA A 78 -13.92 -15.97 1.37
C ALA A 78 -13.58 -16.16 2.87
N SER A 79 -12.29 -16.24 3.18
CA SER A 79 -11.79 -16.29 4.55
C SER A 79 -11.97 -14.95 5.26
N THR A 80 -11.83 -14.92 6.59
CA THR A 80 -11.87 -13.68 7.38
C THR A 80 -10.73 -12.74 7.01
N GLU A 81 -9.54 -13.26 6.66
CA GLU A 81 -8.41 -12.48 6.16
C GLU A 81 -8.71 -11.80 4.83
N LEU A 82 -9.40 -12.46 3.89
CA LEU A 82 -9.84 -11.86 2.63
C LEU A 82 -10.89 -10.75 2.87
N THR A 83 -11.86 -11.03 3.73
CA THR A 83 -12.94 -10.09 4.02
C THR A 83 -12.43 -8.82 4.72
N ALA A 84 -11.42 -8.95 5.59
CA ALA A 84 -10.79 -7.81 6.26
C ALA A 84 -10.09 -6.84 5.30
N ARG A 85 -9.81 -7.23 4.05
CA ARG A 85 -9.08 -6.41 3.07
C ARG A 85 -9.95 -5.74 2.00
N ILE A 86 -11.28 -5.77 2.18
CA ILE A 86 -12.21 -5.15 1.21
C ILE A 86 -12.39 -3.65 1.47
N SER A 87 -12.25 -3.22 2.71
CA SER A 87 -12.51 -1.85 3.12
C SER A 87 -11.29 -1.23 3.78
N PRO A 88 -10.82 -0.07 3.33
CA PRO A 88 -9.75 0.64 3.99
C PRO A 88 -10.17 1.10 5.39
N THR A 89 -9.23 1.07 6.33
CA THR A 89 -9.40 1.54 7.69
C THR A 89 -8.40 2.64 8.02
N VAL A 90 -8.66 3.38 9.10
CA VAL A 90 -7.71 4.39 9.60
C VAL A 90 -6.36 3.76 9.96
N TRP A 91 -6.39 2.53 10.47
CA TRP A 91 -5.20 1.78 10.84
C TRP A 91 -4.31 1.45 9.65
N ASP A 92 -4.90 1.13 8.49
CA ASP A 92 -4.14 0.87 7.26
C ASP A 92 -3.34 2.11 6.83
N ILE A 93 -3.93 3.30 6.95
CA ILE A 93 -3.26 4.57 6.65
C ILE A 93 -2.09 4.80 7.62
N MET A 94 -2.28 4.56 8.92
CA MET A 94 -1.22 4.71 9.92
C MET A 94 -0.05 3.75 9.64
N ILE A 95 -0.36 2.49 9.28
CA ILE A 95 0.64 1.48 8.89
C ILE A 95 1.38 1.92 7.61
N ALA A 96 0.66 2.45 6.61
CA ALA A 96 1.26 2.94 5.38
C ALA A 96 2.22 4.12 5.63
N ILE A 97 1.85 5.06 6.50
CA ILE A 97 2.70 6.19 6.91
C ILE A 97 3.95 5.68 7.63
N ALA A 98 3.79 4.82 8.63
CA ALA A 98 4.91 4.24 9.37
C ALA A 98 5.84 3.43 8.44
N GLY A 99 5.28 2.64 7.53
CA GLY A 99 6.00 1.90 6.50
C GLY A 99 6.81 2.82 5.57
N GLY A 100 6.22 3.92 5.13
CA GLY A 100 6.90 4.93 4.30
C GLY A 100 8.08 5.59 5.03
N ILE A 101 7.94 5.92 6.32
CA ILE A 101 9.04 6.45 7.15
C ILE A 101 10.16 5.41 7.23
N ALA A 102 9.82 4.16 7.56
CA ALA A 102 10.77 3.06 7.63
C ALA A 102 11.49 2.84 6.28
N GLY A 103 10.75 2.94 5.16
CA GLY A 103 11.31 2.85 3.80
C GLY A 103 12.35 3.92 3.50
N VAL A 104 12.09 5.18 3.89
CA VAL A 104 13.06 6.29 3.72
C VAL A 104 14.33 6.05 4.54
N ILE A 105 14.17 5.63 5.80
CA ILE A 105 15.32 5.35 6.68
C ILE A 105 16.12 4.16 6.15
N GLY A 106 15.45 3.08 5.73
CA GLY A 106 16.07 1.87 5.20
C GLY A 106 16.85 2.12 3.91
N SER A 107 16.30 2.93 2.99
CA SER A 107 16.95 3.24 1.70
C SER A 107 18.30 3.95 1.83
N ARG A 108 18.62 4.52 3.00
CA ARG A 108 19.88 5.23 3.24
C ARG A 108 20.98 4.37 3.87
N LYS A 109 20.62 3.26 4.49
CA LYS A 109 21.62 2.35 5.05
C LYS A 109 22.23 1.51 3.94
N LYS A 110 23.55 1.62 3.73
CA LYS A 110 24.31 0.85 2.72
C LYS A 110 24.40 -0.65 3.03
N GLU A 111 24.05 -1.05 4.23
CA GLU A 111 24.08 -2.44 4.66
C GLU A 111 22.76 -3.14 4.33
N ALA A 112 22.85 -4.43 4.03
CA ALA A 112 21.79 -5.30 3.49
C ALA A 112 20.51 -5.48 4.33
N ASN A 113 20.29 -4.65 5.36
CA ASN A 113 19.16 -4.76 6.28
C ASN A 113 17.91 -3.97 5.85
N ASN A 114 17.65 -3.85 4.53
CA ASN A 114 16.39 -3.30 4.00
C ASN A 114 15.20 -4.25 4.21
N ILE A 115 15.40 -5.40 4.85
CA ILE A 115 14.35 -6.41 5.06
C ILE A 115 13.24 -5.86 5.97
N VAL A 116 13.60 -5.26 7.10
CA VAL A 116 12.60 -4.77 8.08
C VAL A 116 11.66 -3.69 7.53
N PRO A 117 12.17 -2.61 6.89
CA PRO A 117 11.30 -1.64 6.21
C PRO A 117 10.46 -2.27 5.09
N GLY A 118 11.05 -3.22 4.35
CA GLY A 118 10.36 -3.95 3.28
C GLY A 118 9.16 -4.72 3.76
N VAL A 119 9.29 -5.40 4.90
CA VAL A 119 8.20 -6.15 5.52
C VAL A 119 7.05 -5.23 5.92
N ALA A 120 7.33 -4.12 6.60
CA ALA A 120 6.30 -3.17 7.04
C ALA A 120 5.48 -2.62 5.86
N ILE A 121 6.12 -2.34 4.72
CA ILE A 121 5.44 -1.90 3.50
C ILE A 121 4.68 -3.04 2.83
N ALA A 122 5.27 -4.24 2.76
CA ALA A 122 4.64 -5.40 2.15
C ALA A 122 3.37 -5.84 2.90
N THR A 123 3.29 -5.64 4.23
CA THR A 123 2.09 -5.93 5.02
C THR A 123 0.87 -5.11 4.57
N ALA A 124 1.11 -3.88 4.14
CA ALA A 124 0.05 -3.00 3.67
C ALA A 124 -0.36 -3.26 2.21
N LEU A 125 0.50 -3.88 1.39
CA LEU A 125 0.31 -3.94 -0.05
C LEU A 125 -0.06 -5.32 -0.58
N MET A 126 0.58 -6.37 -0.07
CA MET A 126 0.48 -7.70 -0.64
C MET A 126 -0.89 -8.36 -0.40
N PRO A 127 -1.47 -8.36 0.81
CA PRO A 127 -2.79 -8.94 1.02
C PRO A 127 -3.91 -8.28 0.21
N PRO A 128 -3.99 -6.94 0.11
CA PRO A 128 -5.01 -6.30 -0.72
C PRO A 128 -4.93 -6.67 -2.20
N ILE A 129 -3.71 -6.73 -2.78
CA ILE A 129 -3.58 -7.09 -4.20
C ILE A 129 -3.96 -8.55 -4.46
N CYS A 130 -3.64 -9.47 -3.52
CA CYS A 130 -4.06 -10.86 -3.60
C CYS A 130 -5.58 -11.00 -3.44
N THR A 131 -6.20 -10.22 -2.54
CA THR A 131 -7.67 -10.19 -2.38
C THR A 131 -8.38 -9.62 -3.61
N ALA A 132 -7.78 -8.63 -4.29
CA ALA A 132 -8.27 -8.18 -5.57
C ALA A 132 -8.23 -9.30 -6.63
N GLY A 133 -7.17 -10.11 -6.65
CA GLY A 133 -7.09 -11.32 -7.48
C GLY A 133 -8.18 -12.35 -7.18
N PHE A 134 -8.53 -12.54 -5.90
CA PHE A 134 -9.69 -13.35 -5.51
C PHE A 134 -10.99 -12.81 -6.10
N GLY A 135 -11.20 -11.48 -6.03
CA GLY A 135 -12.35 -10.82 -6.63
C GLY A 135 -12.45 -11.05 -8.14
N LEU A 136 -11.33 -10.99 -8.87
CA LEU A 136 -11.28 -11.29 -10.30
C LEU A 136 -11.61 -12.75 -10.59
N ALA A 137 -11.04 -13.69 -9.84
CA ALA A 137 -11.24 -15.12 -10.06
C ALA A 137 -12.70 -15.56 -9.90
N HIS A 138 -13.44 -14.92 -8.98
CA HIS A 138 -14.83 -15.26 -8.67
C HIS A 138 -15.86 -14.28 -9.30
N GLY A 139 -15.41 -13.32 -10.13
CA GLY A 139 -16.29 -12.29 -10.71
C GLY A 139 -16.95 -11.38 -9.67
N ASN A 140 -16.39 -11.28 -8.46
CA ASN A 140 -16.94 -10.46 -7.38
C ASN A 140 -16.34 -9.06 -7.40
N THR A 141 -17.10 -8.11 -7.93
CA THR A 141 -16.69 -6.72 -8.10
C THR A 141 -16.41 -6.02 -6.77
N GLN A 142 -17.13 -6.37 -5.70
CA GLN A 142 -16.94 -5.77 -4.38
C GLN A 142 -15.55 -6.12 -3.81
N TYR A 143 -15.13 -7.39 -3.92
CA TYR A 143 -13.80 -7.81 -3.50
C TYR A 143 -12.71 -7.18 -4.36
N PHE A 144 -12.91 -7.13 -5.68
CA PHE A 144 -11.92 -6.53 -6.58
C PHE A 144 -11.73 -5.05 -6.31
N PHE A 145 -12.79 -4.24 -6.42
CA PHE A 145 -12.69 -2.79 -6.28
C PHE A 145 -12.34 -2.37 -4.85
N GLY A 146 -12.90 -3.03 -3.83
CA GLY A 146 -12.63 -2.73 -2.44
C GLY A 146 -11.16 -2.97 -2.08
N ALA A 147 -10.64 -4.15 -2.39
CA ALA A 147 -9.25 -4.49 -2.10
C ALA A 147 -8.24 -3.71 -2.97
N PHE A 148 -8.55 -3.48 -4.25
CA PHE A 148 -7.72 -2.67 -5.13
C PHE A 148 -7.66 -1.20 -4.68
N HIS A 149 -8.79 -0.66 -4.22
CA HIS A 149 -8.85 0.69 -3.62
C HIS A 149 -7.98 0.78 -2.36
N LEU A 150 -8.06 -0.21 -1.45
CA LEU A 150 -7.18 -0.28 -0.28
C LEU A 150 -5.71 -0.33 -0.68
N PHE A 151 -5.35 -1.15 -1.68
CA PHE A 151 -4.00 -1.19 -2.23
C PHE A 151 -3.52 0.18 -2.73
N LEU A 152 -4.35 0.89 -3.51
CA LEU A 152 -4.01 2.22 -4.04
C LEU A 152 -3.83 3.26 -2.93
N ILE A 153 -4.71 3.28 -1.94
CA ILE A 153 -4.59 4.19 -0.79
C ILE A 153 -3.25 3.96 -0.09
N ASN A 154 -2.91 2.70 0.21
CA ASN A 154 -1.65 2.37 0.87
C ASN A 154 -0.44 2.77 0.01
N CYS A 155 -0.45 2.51 -1.30
CA CYS A 155 0.59 2.97 -2.23
C CYS A 155 0.79 4.48 -2.16
N ILE A 156 -0.30 5.25 -2.19
CA ILE A 156 -0.25 6.71 -2.17
C ILE A 156 0.32 7.22 -0.85
N PHE A 157 -0.14 6.71 0.30
CA PHE A 157 0.36 7.15 1.60
C PHE A 157 1.84 6.79 1.83
N ILE A 158 2.27 5.60 1.42
CA ILE A 158 3.69 5.20 1.46
C ILE A 158 4.52 6.13 0.57
N MET A 159 4.06 6.39 -0.65
CA MET A 159 4.74 7.28 -1.60
C MET A 159 4.83 8.72 -1.06
N LEU A 160 3.73 9.29 -0.56
CA LEU A 160 3.69 10.63 0.03
C LEU A 160 4.64 10.75 1.22
N THR A 161 4.60 9.78 2.13
CA THR A 161 5.50 9.76 3.29
C THR A 161 6.96 9.66 2.86
N THR A 162 7.25 8.89 1.80
CA THR A 162 8.59 8.81 1.20
C THR A 162 9.02 10.14 0.61
N ILE A 163 8.13 10.87 -0.09
CA ILE A 163 8.43 12.20 -0.64
C ILE A 163 8.79 13.18 0.48
N PHE A 164 7.92 13.30 1.49
CA PHE A 164 8.13 14.23 2.59
C PHE A 164 9.36 13.86 3.42
N GLY A 165 9.53 12.59 3.75
CA GLY A 165 10.67 12.08 4.51
C GLY A 165 12.00 12.31 3.77
N SER A 166 12.04 12.01 2.48
CA SER A 166 13.23 12.23 1.64
C SER A 166 13.57 13.71 1.51
N ARG A 167 12.58 14.59 1.28
CA ARG A 167 12.80 16.05 1.22
C ARG A 167 13.26 16.63 2.56
N PHE A 168 12.67 16.18 3.67
CA PHE A 168 13.09 16.61 5.00
C PHE A 168 14.55 16.24 5.29
N MET A 169 14.94 15.02 4.96
CA MET A 169 16.31 14.55 5.16
C MET A 169 17.32 15.26 4.23
N MET A 170 16.95 15.52 2.97
CA MET A 170 17.82 16.23 2.00
C MET A 170 18.06 17.67 2.42
N ARG A 171 17.07 18.38 2.95
CA ARG A 171 17.23 19.73 3.48
C ARG A 171 18.27 19.79 4.61
N ARG A 172 18.34 18.76 5.44
CA ARG A 172 19.34 18.66 6.52
C ARG A 172 20.76 18.42 6.02
N THR A 173 20.92 17.72 4.89
CA THR A 173 22.25 17.32 4.39
C THR A 173 22.79 18.24 3.31
N LYS A 174 22.09 19.31 2.91
CA LYS A 174 22.46 20.21 1.76
C LYS A 174 22.86 19.45 0.49
N ALA A 175 22.32 18.23 0.31
CA ALA A 175 22.86 17.24 -0.62
C ALA A 175 22.41 17.41 -2.08
N VAL A 176 21.50 18.33 -2.39
CA VAL A 176 21.03 18.54 -3.78
C VAL A 176 20.81 20.03 -4.01
N GLU A 177 21.63 20.65 -4.86
CA GLU A 177 21.32 21.93 -5.46
C GLU A 177 20.19 21.75 -6.48
N LEU A 178 18.99 22.11 -6.08
CA LEU A 178 17.78 22.04 -6.92
C LEU A 178 17.72 23.18 -7.98
N SER A 179 18.82 23.94 -8.13
CA SER A 179 18.89 25.13 -8.96
C SER A 179 18.87 24.86 -10.47
N ASP A 180 19.34 23.68 -10.91
CA ASP A 180 19.57 23.41 -12.34
C ASP A 180 18.43 22.69 -13.05
N LEU A 181 17.30 22.47 -12.36
CA LEU A 181 16.16 21.77 -12.92
C LEU A 181 15.25 22.71 -13.72
N ASN A 182 14.82 22.23 -14.91
CA ASN A 182 13.85 22.93 -15.74
C ASN A 182 12.59 23.29 -14.89
N PRO A 183 12.25 24.61 -14.74
CA PRO A 183 11.15 25.03 -13.87
C PRO A 183 9.81 24.40 -14.25
N LYS A 184 9.53 24.17 -15.53
CA LYS A 184 8.31 23.50 -16.00
C LYS A 184 8.18 22.09 -15.44
N LEU A 185 9.27 21.35 -15.39
CA LEU A 185 9.31 20.00 -14.85
C LEU A 185 9.04 19.99 -13.34
N ARG A 186 9.68 20.90 -12.61
CA ARG A 186 9.49 21.06 -11.17
C ARG A 186 8.04 21.40 -10.83
N TYR A 187 7.41 22.34 -11.56
CA TYR A 187 6.00 22.67 -11.35
C TYR A 187 5.08 21.50 -11.69
N GLY A 188 5.31 20.78 -12.78
CA GLY A 188 4.50 19.63 -13.19
C GLY A 188 4.54 18.50 -12.15
N MET A 189 5.74 18.15 -11.65
CA MET A 189 5.87 17.10 -10.62
C MET A 189 5.30 17.53 -9.26
N THR A 190 5.43 18.83 -8.90
CA THR A 190 4.83 19.35 -7.67
C THR A 190 3.30 19.35 -7.78
N ALA A 191 2.75 19.73 -8.92
CA ALA A 191 1.31 19.67 -9.17
C ALA A 191 0.77 18.22 -9.11
N LEU A 192 1.51 17.25 -9.66
CA LEU A 192 1.18 15.83 -9.56
C LEU A 192 1.12 15.38 -8.09
N VAL A 193 2.13 15.73 -7.28
CA VAL A 193 2.16 15.40 -5.86
C VAL A 193 0.95 16.02 -5.14
N LEU A 194 0.62 17.29 -5.40
CA LEU A 194 -0.53 17.95 -4.80
C LEU A 194 -1.85 17.30 -5.24
N ALA A 195 -1.99 16.96 -6.53
CA ALA A 195 -3.16 16.27 -7.07
C ALA A 195 -3.39 14.89 -6.45
N LEU A 196 -2.34 14.20 -6.03
CA LEU A 196 -2.45 12.93 -5.29
C LEU A 196 -2.69 13.15 -3.79
N THR A 197 -2.10 14.21 -3.21
CA THR A 197 -2.20 14.47 -1.77
C THR A 197 -3.60 14.90 -1.36
N ILE A 198 -4.25 15.80 -2.13
CA ILE A 198 -5.55 16.35 -1.76
C ILE A 198 -6.65 15.27 -1.69
N PRO A 199 -6.88 14.44 -2.72
CA PRO A 199 -7.88 13.37 -2.63
C PRO A 199 -7.57 12.34 -1.54
N SER A 200 -6.29 12.04 -1.32
CA SER A 200 -5.87 11.07 -0.29
C SER A 200 -6.16 11.58 1.11
N LEU A 201 -5.92 12.86 1.40
CA LEU A 201 -6.26 13.48 2.68
C LEU A 201 -7.77 13.55 2.90
N LEU A 202 -8.55 13.85 1.84
CA LEU A 202 -10.02 13.82 1.93
C LEU A 202 -10.54 12.42 2.21
N SER A 203 -10.00 11.40 1.53
CA SER A 203 -10.34 9.99 1.81
C SER A 203 -10.00 9.59 3.24
N ALA A 204 -8.82 9.98 3.74
CA ALA A 204 -8.42 9.74 5.12
C ALA A 204 -9.37 10.41 6.12
N GLY A 205 -9.75 11.68 5.87
CA GLY A 205 -10.70 12.41 6.69
C GLY A 205 -12.06 11.73 6.75
N ASN A 206 -12.60 11.29 5.61
CA ASN A 206 -13.85 10.56 5.55
C ASN A 206 -13.78 9.22 6.32
N LEU A 207 -12.69 8.48 6.22
CA LEU A 207 -12.49 7.24 6.96
C LEU A 207 -12.46 7.47 8.47
N VAL A 208 -11.82 8.54 8.95
CA VAL A 208 -11.82 8.91 10.38
C VAL A 208 -13.22 9.26 10.85
N LEU A 209 -13.97 10.04 10.05
CA LEU A 209 -15.34 10.42 10.39
C LEU A 209 -16.28 9.20 10.41
N ASP A 210 -16.15 8.29 9.45
CA ASP A 210 -16.96 7.07 9.41
C ASP A 210 -16.64 6.13 10.58
N TYR A 211 -15.36 6.04 10.96
CA TYR A 211 -14.95 5.29 12.16
C TYR A 211 -15.56 5.89 13.42
N ALA A 212 -15.46 7.21 13.60
CA ALA A 212 -16.02 7.91 14.75
C ALA A 212 -17.57 7.76 14.84
N ARG A 213 -18.26 7.82 13.67
CA ARG A 213 -19.71 7.59 13.61
C ARG A 213 -20.08 6.16 14.00
N LYS A 214 -19.36 5.15 13.50
CA LYS A 214 -19.59 3.74 13.87
C LYS A 214 -19.37 3.49 15.35
N GLU A 215 -18.30 4.07 15.91
CA GLU A 215 -18.00 3.96 17.34
C GLU A 215 -19.11 4.59 18.20
N ALA A 216 -19.55 5.80 17.87
CA ALA A 216 -20.65 6.48 18.55
C ALA A 216 -21.97 5.68 18.47
N MET A 217 -22.23 5.08 17.30
CA MET A 217 -23.42 4.24 17.09
C MET A 217 -23.37 2.95 17.92
N ASN A 218 -22.19 2.31 17.99
CA ASN A 218 -21.98 1.11 18.81
C ASN A 218 -22.15 1.41 20.31
N GLN A 219 -21.63 2.54 20.79
CA GLN A 219 -21.80 3.00 22.16
C GLN A 219 -23.27 3.27 22.48
N TYR A 220 -24.00 3.89 21.57
CA TYR A 220 -25.45 4.14 21.75
C TYR A 220 -26.25 2.83 21.81
N ILE A 221 -25.96 1.89 20.93
CA ILE A 221 -26.62 0.57 20.91
C ILE A 221 -26.29 -0.21 22.17
N SER A 222 -25.04 -0.26 22.61
CA SER A 222 -24.61 -0.97 23.83
C SER A 222 -25.19 -0.35 25.12
N GLY A 223 -25.42 0.97 25.14
CA GLY A 223 -26.02 1.67 26.27
C GLY A 223 -27.56 1.63 26.31
N SER A 224 -28.21 1.33 25.18
CA SER A 224 -29.66 1.31 25.06
C SER A 224 -30.29 -0.08 25.12
N LEU A 225 -29.48 -1.16 25.02
CA LEU A 225 -29.97 -2.53 25.19
C LEU A 225 -29.92 -2.93 26.67
N PRO A 226 -31.06 -3.27 27.32
CA PRO A 226 -31.00 -3.83 28.66
C PRO A 226 -30.31 -5.20 28.60
N VAL A 227 -29.33 -5.38 29.49
CA VAL A 227 -28.70 -6.69 29.72
C VAL A 227 -29.76 -7.61 30.34
N TYR A 228 -30.30 -8.55 29.53
CA TYR A 228 -31.05 -9.69 30.01
C TYR A 228 -30.15 -10.90 30.17
#